data_96daf163cadfbc846b8203f000e04e85
#
_entry.id   96daf163cadfbc846b8203f000e04e85
#
_cell.length_a   1.000
_cell.length_b   1.000
_cell.length_c   1.000
_cell.angle_alpha   90.00
_cell.angle_beta   90.00
_cell.angle_gamma   90.00
#
_symmetry.space_group_name_H-M   'P 1'
#
loop_
_entity.id
_entity.type
_entity.pdbx_description
1 polymer ?
#
loop_
_entity_poly.entity_id
_entity_poly.type
_entity_poly.pdbx_seq_one_letter_code
_entity_poly.pdbx_strand_id
1 'polypeptide(L)'
;MAFDMEEQFSEECVDSGIHEECGVFGAYDFDGNDIASTVYYGLFALQHRGQESCGIAVSDTNGPKKNIQVHKGMGLVNEVFSSENLEKLKGNISVGHVRYSTAGSSTRENAQPLVLNYYKGTLALAHNGNLVNALELREELEKTGAIFQTTIDSEVIAYHVAKERISSATAEEAVLAAMRKLKGAYSLIVMSPRKLIGARDPFGFRPLCIGKRDNTYFLTSETVSYTHLTLPTKL
;
A
#
# COMPACT_ATOMS: atom_id res chain seq x y z
N MET A 1 6.68 47.22 36.48
CA MET A 1 6.30 46.80 35.14
C MET A 1 6.23 45.30 35.18
N ALA A 2 5.05 44.76 35.39
CA ALA A 2 4.80 43.31 35.32
C ALA A 2 4.39 43.00 33.91
N PHE A 3 5.10 42.08 33.26
CA PHE A 3 4.67 41.51 31.99
C PHE A 3 3.85 40.24 32.30
N ASP A 4 2.54 40.38 32.13
CA ASP A 4 1.62 39.24 32.05
C ASP A 4 1.85 38.57 30.68
N MET A 5 2.38 37.39 30.72
CA MET A 5 2.34 36.46 29.59
C MET A 5 1.29 35.37 29.88
N GLU A 6 0.05 35.65 29.54
CA GLU A 6 -0.93 34.61 29.34
C GLU A 6 -0.55 33.84 28.03
N GLU A 7 0.16 32.76 28.15
CA GLU A 7 0.25 31.77 27.10
C GLU A 7 -1.13 31.17 26.85
N GLN A 8 -1.77 31.61 25.77
CA GLN A 8 -2.92 30.92 25.20
C GLN A 8 -2.45 29.53 24.70
N PHE A 9 -2.52 28.55 25.59
CA PHE A 9 -2.59 27.15 25.13
C PHE A 9 -3.96 26.99 24.47
N SER A 10 -3.99 27.01 23.15
CA SER A 10 -5.10 26.43 22.39
C SER A 10 -5.13 24.95 22.75
N GLU A 11 -6.12 24.52 23.53
CA GLU A 11 -6.48 23.12 23.61
C GLU A 11 -6.89 22.68 22.22
N GLU A 12 -5.93 22.21 21.42
CA GLU A 12 -6.24 21.35 20.29
C GLU A 12 -6.94 20.15 20.90
N CYS A 13 -8.22 20.04 20.61
CA CYS A 13 -9.04 18.89 20.95
C CYS A 13 -8.41 17.69 20.24
N VAL A 14 -7.52 16.99 20.94
CA VAL A 14 -6.97 15.72 20.46
C VAL A 14 -8.15 14.76 20.48
N ASP A 15 -8.74 14.57 19.31
CA ASP A 15 -9.74 13.54 19.11
C ASP A 15 -9.08 12.19 19.41
N SER A 16 -9.32 11.68 20.62
CA SER A 16 -8.77 10.43 21.13
C SER A 16 -9.52 9.21 20.58
N GLY A 17 -10.31 9.38 19.53
CA GLY A 17 -10.97 8.29 18.82
C GLY A 17 -9.92 7.36 18.18
N ILE A 18 -10.20 6.06 18.15
CA ILE A 18 -9.42 5.10 17.37
C ILE A 18 -9.70 5.42 15.90
N HIS A 19 -8.78 6.16 15.26
CA HIS A 19 -8.86 6.42 13.83
C HIS A 19 -8.26 5.25 13.07
N GLU A 20 -9.05 4.67 12.18
CA GLU A 20 -8.56 3.69 11.23
C GLU A 20 -7.87 4.43 10.07
N GLU A 21 -6.59 4.13 9.89
CA GLU A 21 -5.71 4.83 8.97
C GLU A 21 -5.32 3.92 7.83
N CYS A 22 -5.38 4.45 6.59
CA CYS A 22 -5.04 3.79 5.35
C CYS A 22 -5.83 2.49 5.08
N GLY A 23 -5.92 2.12 3.82
CA GLY A 23 -6.49 0.87 3.36
C GLY A 23 -5.65 0.25 2.27
N VAL A 24 -5.40 -1.06 2.36
CA VAL A 24 -4.72 -1.83 1.33
C VAL A 24 -5.69 -2.84 0.72
N PHE A 25 -5.58 -3.02 -0.60
CA PHE A 25 -6.36 -4.01 -1.33
C PHE A 25 -5.50 -4.63 -2.42
N GLY A 26 -5.36 -5.95 -2.42
CA GLY A 26 -4.67 -6.71 -3.45
C GLY A 26 -5.60 -7.75 -4.05
N ALA A 27 -5.46 -8.04 -5.34
CA ALA A 27 -6.23 -9.06 -6.01
C ALA A 27 -5.37 -9.82 -7.02
N TYR A 28 -5.62 -11.13 -7.14
CA TYR A 28 -5.02 -11.99 -8.14
C TYR A 28 -6.08 -12.92 -8.72
N ASP A 29 -6.34 -12.74 -10.02
CA ASP A 29 -7.23 -13.61 -10.79
C ASP A 29 -6.43 -14.66 -11.53
N PHE A 30 -6.69 -15.94 -11.24
CA PHE A 30 -5.97 -17.07 -11.83
C PHE A 30 -6.52 -17.48 -13.20
N ASP A 31 -7.69 -16.97 -13.59
CA ASP A 31 -8.26 -17.18 -14.93
C ASP A 31 -7.69 -16.18 -15.96
N GLY A 32 -6.90 -15.21 -15.50
CA GLY A 32 -6.24 -14.23 -16.35
C GLY A 32 -7.09 -13.01 -16.72
N ASN A 33 -8.20 -12.78 -16.03
CA ASN A 33 -9.07 -11.63 -16.29
C ASN A 33 -8.46 -10.33 -15.74
N ASP A 34 -8.74 -9.21 -16.41
CA ASP A 34 -8.36 -7.87 -15.93
C ASP A 34 -8.99 -7.55 -14.57
N ILE A 35 -8.16 -7.19 -13.59
CA ILE A 35 -8.56 -7.04 -12.19
C ILE A 35 -8.61 -5.59 -11.69
N ALA A 36 -8.19 -4.60 -12.48
CA ALA A 36 -8.10 -3.20 -12.06
C ALA A 36 -9.44 -2.62 -11.57
N SER A 37 -10.53 -2.92 -12.28
CA SER A 37 -11.87 -2.48 -11.87
C SER A 37 -12.30 -3.08 -10.53
N THR A 38 -11.97 -4.34 -10.27
CA THR A 38 -12.24 -5.00 -8.99
C THR A 38 -11.48 -4.31 -7.86
N VAL A 39 -10.20 -3.95 -8.09
CA VAL A 39 -9.39 -3.22 -7.10
C VAL A 39 -9.94 -1.81 -6.89
N TYR A 40 -10.38 -1.13 -7.95
CA TYR A 40 -11.04 0.17 -7.84
C TYR A 40 -12.25 0.11 -6.89
N TYR A 41 -13.16 -0.83 -7.08
CA TYR A 41 -14.33 -0.98 -6.18
C TYR A 41 -13.93 -1.39 -4.76
N GLY A 42 -12.90 -2.21 -4.62
CA GLY A 42 -12.32 -2.56 -3.32
C GLY A 42 -11.79 -1.32 -2.58
N LEU A 43 -11.07 -0.44 -3.28
CA LEU A 43 -10.59 0.82 -2.72
C LEU A 43 -11.72 1.80 -2.44
N PHE A 44 -12.74 1.86 -3.29
CA PHE A 44 -13.92 2.68 -3.06
C PHE A 44 -14.65 2.27 -1.78
N ALA A 45 -14.76 0.97 -1.51
CA ALA A 45 -15.31 0.45 -0.25
C ALA A 45 -14.41 0.76 0.97
N LEU A 46 -13.10 0.94 0.77
CA LEU A 46 -12.14 1.32 1.80
C LEU A 46 -11.93 2.85 1.93
N GLN A 47 -12.71 3.68 1.19
CA GLN A 47 -12.51 5.13 1.13
C GLN A 47 -12.62 5.81 2.51
N HIS A 48 -13.42 5.26 3.42
CA HIS A 48 -13.55 5.76 4.80
C HIS A 48 -12.23 5.69 5.57
N ARG A 49 -11.29 4.81 5.18
CA ARG A 49 -9.96 4.66 5.79
C ARG A 49 -8.92 5.66 5.27
N GLY A 50 -9.12 6.23 4.09
CA GLY A 50 -8.15 7.16 3.51
C GLY A 50 -8.75 8.03 2.42
N GLN A 51 -8.63 9.34 2.57
CA GLN A 51 -9.25 10.33 1.68
C GLN A 51 -8.23 11.30 1.06
N GLU A 52 -6.96 11.17 1.39
CA GLU A 52 -5.90 12.08 0.93
C GLU A 52 -5.39 11.74 -0.47
N SER A 53 -5.09 10.47 -0.68
CA SER A 53 -4.59 10.00 -1.97
C SER A 53 -4.93 8.52 -2.16
N CYS A 54 -4.92 8.09 -3.40
CA CYS A 54 -5.12 6.68 -3.74
C CYS A 54 -4.30 6.28 -4.98
N GLY A 55 -4.18 4.98 -5.19
CA GLY A 55 -3.47 4.46 -6.35
C GLY A 55 -3.72 2.97 -6.56
N ILE A 56 -3.51 2.53 -7.79
CA ILE A 56 -3.61 1.14 -8.24
C ILE A 56 -2.39 0.81 -9.09
N ALA A 57 -1.72 -0.28 -8.77
CA ALA A 57 -0.67 -0.88 -9.60
C ALA A 57 -1.13 -2.24 -10.10
N VAL A 58 -0.89 -2.53 -11.37
CA VAL A 58 -1.37 -3.74 -12.07
C VAL A 58 -0.25 -4.37 -12.87
N SER A 59 -0.24 -5.68 -12.97
CA SER A 59 0.63 -6.45 -13.85
C SER A 59 -0.12 -7.60 -14.49
N ASP A 60 0.31 -7.96 -15.71
CA ASP A 60 -0.11 -9.18 -16.35
C ASP A 60 0.92 -10.28 -16.05
N THR A 61 0.49 -11.36 -15.40
CA THR A 61 1.36 -12.47 -15.02
C THR A 61 1.91 -13.25 -16.21
N ASN A 62 1.27 -13.15 -17.38
CA ASN A 62 1.71 -13.73 -18.65
C ASN A 62 2.51 -12.74 -19.50
N GLY A 63 2.53 -11.47 -19.10
CA GLY A 63 3.21 -10.39 -19.79
C GLY A 63 4.72 -10.29 -19.48
N PRO A 64 5.37 -9.21 -19.93
CA PRO A 64 6.80 -8.97 -19.68
C PRO A 64 7.12 -8.87 -18.18
N LYS A 65 8.24 -9.51 -17.76
CA LYS A 65 8.65 -9.62 -16.34
C LYS A 65 8.92 -8.30 -15.61
N LYS A 66 8.98 -7.18 -16.30
CA LYS A 66 9.32 -5.85 -15.72
C LYS A 66 8.19 -4.83 -15.90
N ASN A 67 6.97 -5.27 -16.17
CA ASN A 67 5.88 -4.35 -16.46
C ASN A 67 4.86 -4.32 -15.31
N ILE A 68 5.01 -3.36 -14.41
CA ILE A 68 3.95 -2.96 -13.49
C ILE A 68 3.48 -1.58 -13.93
N GLN A 69 2.23 -1.49 -14.34
CA GLN A 69 1.55 -0.23 -14.65
C GLN A 69 1.01 0.35 -13.35
N VAL A 70 1.10 1.65 -13.18
CA VAL A 70 0.59 2.33 -11.98
C VAL A 70 -0.10 3.63 -12.36
N HIS A 71 -1.25 3.86 -11.73
CA HIS A 71 -1.91 5.16 -11.70
C HIS A 71 -2.21 5.52 -10.26
N LYS A 72 -1.84 6.74 -9.85
CA LYS A 72 -2.05 7.24 -8.48
C LYS A 72 -2.19 8.76 -8.49
N GLY A 73 -2.90 9.30 -7.51
CA GLY A 73 -3.13 10.73 -7.40
C GLY A 73 -3.57 11.15 -6.00
N MET A 74 -3.63 12.47 -5.81
CA MET A 74 -4.21 13.09 -4.63
C MET A 74 -5.73 13.17 -4.83
N GLY A 75 -6.50 12.91 -3.78
CA GLY A 75 -7.97 12.95 -3.78
C GLY A 75 -8.62 11.58 -3.60
N LEU A 76 -9.93 11.57 -3.73
CA LEU A 76 -10.77 10.38 -3.57
C LEU A 76 -10.63 9.42 -4.76
N VAL A 77 -10.98 8.15 -4.55
CA VAL A 77 -10.87 7.10 -5.57
C VAL A 77 -11.62 7.48 -6.86
N ASN A 78 -12.83 8.03 -6.74
CA ASN A 78 -13.63 8.45 -7.89
C ASN A 78 -13.14 9.75 -8.56
N GLU A 79 -12.28 10.52 -7.90
CA GLU A 79 -11.66 11.73 -8.48
C GLU A 79 -10.37 11.38 -9.21
N VAL A 80 -9.58 10.45 -8.68
CA VAL A 80 -8.29 10.03 -9.25
C VAL A 80 -8.49 9.09 -10.44
N PHE A 81 -9.50 8.20 -10.40
CA PHE A 81 -9.73 7.20 -11.43
C PHE A 81 -10.92 7.53 -12.32
N SER A 82 -10.65 7.89 -13.56
CA SER A 82 -11.64 7.92 -14.63
C SER A 82 -11.75 6.55 -15.31
N SER A 83 -12.83 6.31 -16.07
CA SER A 83 -12.96 5.10 -16.89
C SER A 83 -11.78 4.91 -17.83
N GLU A 84 -11.29 6.00 -18.45
CA GLU A 84 -10.14 5.96 -19.36
C GLU A 84 -8.85 5.52 -18.66
N ASN A 85 -8.61 5.98 -17.41
CA ASN A 85 -7.43 5.60 -16.64
C ASN A 85 -7.48 4.13 -16.20
N LEU A 86 -8.67 3.65 -15.82
CA LEU A 86 -8.88 2.24 -15.45
C LEU A 86 -8.71 1.30 -16.64
N GLU A 87 -9.21 1.67 -17.81
CA GLU A 87 -9.08 0.87 -19.03
C GLU A 87 -7.62 0.67 -19.48
N LYS A 88 -6.73 1.59 -19.11
CA LYS A 88 -5.29 1.48 -19.38
C LYS A 88 -4.58 0.50 -18.46
N LEU A 89 -5.14 0.23 -17.28
CA LEU A 89 -4.58 -0.68 -16.28
C LEU A 89 -4.99 -2.13 -16.59
N LYS A 90 -4.16 -2.84 -17.34
CA LYS A 90 -4.43 -4.20 -17.83
C LYS A 90 -3.56 -5.22 -17.11
N GLY A 91 -4.20 -6.28 -16.64
CA GLY A 91 -3.54 -7.41 -15.99
C GLY A 91 -4.39 -8.07 -14.92
N ASN A 92 -3.97 -9.25 -14.53
CA ASN A 92 -4.71 -10.15 -13.64
C ASN A 92 -4.17 -10.20 -12.21
N ILE A 93 -3.16 -9.38 -11.88
CA ILE A 93 -2.62 -9.21 -10.54
C ILE A 93 -2.49 -7.71 -10.24
N SER A 94 -2.96 -7.29 -9.08
CA SER A 94 -3.02 -5.86 -8.75
C SER A 94 -2.91 -5.60 -7.27
N VAL A 95 -2.40 -4.40 -6.92
CA VAL A 95 -2.40 -3.86 -5.57
C VAL A 95 -2.87 -2.41 -5.60
N GLY A 96 -3.72 -2.05 -4.66
CA GLY A 96 -4.24 -0.71 -4.47
C GLY A 96 -4.10 -0.23 -3.04
N HIS A 97 -4.18 1.10 -2.89
CA HIS A 97 -4.04 1.78 -1.60
C HIS A 97 -4.94 3.03 -1.55
N VAL A 98 -5.52 3.29 -0.38
CA VAL A 98 -6.09 4.58 0.01
C VAL A 98 -5.34 5.10 1.23
N ARG A 99 -4.89 6.35 1.18
CA ARG A 99 -4.03 6.95 2.20
C ARG A 99 -4.80 7.93 3.07
N TYR A 100 -4.58 7.81 4.37
CA TYR A 100 -4.79 8.85 5.36
C TYR A 100 -3.42 9.35 5.86
N SER A 101 -3.22 10.67 5.96
CA SER A 101 -1.91 11.21 6.29
C SER A 101 -1.64 11.13 7.78
N THR A 102 -0.80 10.19 8.20
CA THR A 102 -0.28 10.07 9.57
C THR A 102 1.20 10.38 9.67
N ALA A 103 1.95 10.11 8.59
CA ALA A 103 3.38 10.37 8.49
C ALA A 103 3.76 10.79 7.08
N GLY A 104 4.69 11.74 6.97
CA GLY A 104 5.16 12.29 5.72
C GLY A 104 4.26 13.41 5.16
N SER A 105 4.78 14.15 4.18
CA SER A 105 4.05 15.26 3.56
C SER A 105 2.90 14.77 2.66
N SER A 106 1.85 15.58 2.54
CA SER A 106 0.72 15.36 1.62
C SER A 106 1.12 15.71 0.20
N THR A 107 1.92 14.85 -0.44
CA THR A 107 2.38 15.03 -1.82
C THR A 107 2.13 13.77 -2.65
N ARG A 108 2.04 13.94 -3.97
CA ARG A 108 1.78 12.84 -4.90
C ARG A 108 2.87 11.77 -4.85
N GLU A 109 4.10 12.13 -4.54
CA GLU A 109 5.22 11.20 -4.41
C GLU A 109 4.95 10.18 -3.30
N ASN A 110 4.32 10.64 -2.20
CA ASN A 110 3.96 9.82 -1.06
C ASN A 110 2.69 8.98 -1.25
N ALA A 111 1.96 9.19 -2.35
CA ALA A 111 0.83 8.32 -2.69
C ALA A 111 1.32 6.91 -3.00
N GLN A 112 0.56 5.91 -2.54
CA GLN A 112 0.86 4.51 -2.74
C GLN A 112 -0.13 3.88 -3.75
N PRO A 113 0.20 2.73 -4.37
CA PRO A 113 1.38 1.89 -4.14
C PRO A 113 2.68 2.55 -4.59
N LEU A 114 3.78 2.25 -3.87
CA LEU A 114 5.12 2.55 -4.36
C LEU A 114 5.54 1.52 -5.40
N VAL A 115 5.99 1.98 -6.55
CA VAL A 115 6.52 1.11 -7.61
C VAL A 115 7.98 1.42 -7.84
N LEU A 116 8.84 0.45 -7.57
CA LEU A 116 10.28 0.58 -7.65
C LEU A 116 10.87 -0.44 -8.63
N ASN A 117 11.81 0.04 -9.44
CA ASN A 117 12.64 -0.80 -10.29
C ASN A 117 13.98 -1.09 -9.61
N TYR A 118 14.38 -2.34 -9.60
CA TYR A 118 15.64 -2.77 -9.01
C TYR A 118 16.25 -3.95 -9.81
N TYR A 119 17.39 -4.46 -9.37
CA TYR A 119 18.16 -5.46 -10.11
C TYR A 119 17.36 -6.72 -10.52
N LYS A 120 16.46 -7.21 -9.66
CA LYS A 120 15.64 -8.43 -9.95
C LYS A 120 14.35 -8.14 -10.72
N GLY A 121 14.02 -6.89 -10.98
CA GLY A 121 12.80 -6.51 -11.72
C GLY A 121 12.08 -5.31 -11.13
N THR A 122 10.77 -5.40 -11.09
CA THR A 122 9.88 -4.35 -10.53
C THR A 122 9.16 -4.89 -9.29
N LEU A 123 8.96 -4.02 -8.32
CA LEU A 123 8.23 -4.27 -7.09
C LEU A 123 7.18 -3.17 -6.90
N ALA A 124 5.96 -3.54 -6.56
CA ALA A 124 4.96 -2.62 -6.02
C ALA A 124 4.68 -2.96 -4.55
N LEU A 125 4.51 -1.94 -3.71
CA LEU A 125 4.26 -2.09 -2.28
C LEU A 125 3.15 -1.15 -1.84
N ALA A 126 2.16 -1.69 -1.12
CA ALA A 126 1.16 -0.96 -0.37
C ALA A 126 1.31 -1.30 1.13
N HIS A 127 1.29 -0.27 1.96
CA HIS A 127 1.53 -0.35 3.39
C HIS A 127 0.43 0.37 4.16
N ASN A 128 -0.18 -0.32 5.10
CA ASN A 128 -1.04 0.26 6.12
C ASN A 128 -0.37 0.08 7.48
N GLY A 129 -0.02 1.17 8.12
CA GLY A 129 0.63 1.18 9.44
C GLY A 129 1.73 2.21 9.57
N ASN A 130 2.58 1.99 10.58
CA ASN A 130 3.70 2.86 10.88
C ASN A 130 4.86 2.09 11.52
N LEU A 131 6.09 2.37 11.08
CA LEU A 131 7.30 1.81 11.67
C LEU A 131 7.85 2.75 12.73
N VAL A 132 8.12 2.23 13.92
CA VAL A 132 8.74 2.99 15.02
C VAL A 132 10.25 3.16 14.82
N ASN A 133 10.87 2.34 13.98
CA ASN A 133 12.30 2.42 13.66
C ASN A 133 12.59 2.87 12.21
N ALA A 134 11.64 3.55 11.57
CA ALA A 134 11.78 3.98 10.18
C ALA A 134 13.02 4.87 9.95
N LEU A 135 13.28 5.82 10.84
CA LEU A 135 14.42 6.73 10.73
C LEU A 135 15.77 6.00 10.85
N GLU A 136 15.89 5.09 11.82
CA GLU A 136 17.09 4.27 11.99
C GLU A 136 17.39 3.45 10.72
N LEU A 137 16.40 2.75 10.22
CA LEU A 137 16.52 1.93 9.01
C LEU A 137 16.80 2.77 7.75
N ARG A 138 16.23 3.98 7.68
CA ARG A 138 16.50 4.92 6.58
C ARG A 138 17.95 5.36 6.58
N GLU A 139 18.48 5.78 7.74
CA GLU A 139 19.87 6.19 7.88
C GLU A 139 20.85 5.07 7.52
N GLU A 140 20.56 3.83 7.92
CA GLU A 140 21.37 2.66 7.54
C GLU A 140 21.44 2.48 6.02
N LEU A 141 20.32 2.66 5.33
CA LEU A 141 20.24 2.55 3.88
C LEU A 141 20.97 3.72 3.20
N GLU A 142 20.79 4.96 3.65
CA GLU A 142 21.45 6.16 3.12
C GLU A 142 22.97 6.07 3.25
N LYS A 143 23.51 5.54 4.37
CA LYS A 143 24.93 5.26 4.56
C LYS A 143 25.50 4.25 3.53
N THR A 144 24.64 3.44 2.92
CA THR A 144 25.02 2.49 1.87
C THR A 144 24.72 3.01 0.45
N GLY A 145 24.33 4.28 0.33
CA GLY A 145 24.08 4.95 -0.95
C GLY A 145 22.63 4.88 -1.46
N ALA A 146 21.66 4.51 -0.62
CA ALA A 146 20.26 4.57 -1.01
C ALA A 146 19.81 6.04 -1.16
N ILE A 147 19.06 6.32 -2.23
CA ILE A 147 18.50 7.65 -2.53
C ILE A 147 16.98 7.53 -2.44
N PHE A 148 16.40 8.17 -1.45
CA PHE A 148 14.95 8.17 -1.22
C PHE A 148 14.26 9.27 -2.04
N GLN A 149 13.08 8.92 -2.57
CA GLN A 149 12.24 9.81 -3.35
C GLN A 149 11.04 10.33 -2.52
N THR A 150 10.73 9.65 -1.42
CA THR A 150 9.59 9.95 -0.57
C THR A 150 10.00 10.18 0.89
N THR A 151 9.08 10.70 1.67
CA THR A 151 9.28 10.89 3.12
C THR A 151 8.60 9.82 3.98
N ILE A 152 7.94 8.83 3.34
CA ILE A 152 7.19 7.79 4.05
C ILE A 152 8.06 6.57 4.37
N ASP A 153 7.73 5.90 5.45
CA ASP A 153 8.37 4.67 5.91
C ASP A 153 8.17 3.48 4.94
N SER A 154 7.12 3.51 4.13
CA SER A 154 6.85 2.50 3.11
C SER A 154 7.99 2.36 2.10
N GLU A 155 8.71 3.45 1.78
CA GLU A 155 9.87 3.37 0.90
C GLU A 155 11.05 2.68 1.58
N VAL A 156 11.23 2.87 2.88
CA VAL A 156 12.23 2.14 3.68
C VAL A 156 11.95 0.64 3.64
N ILE A 157 10.68 0.24 3.81
CA ILE A 157 10.25 -1.16 3.67
C ILE A 157 10.59 -1.72 2.30
N ALA A 158 10.24 -0.97 1.24
CA ALA A 158 10.47 -1.39 -0.14
C ALA A 158 11.96 -1.57 -0.46
N TYR A 159 12.81 -0.69 0.05
CA TYR A 159 14.27 -0.82 -0.07
C TYR A 159 14.79 -2.07 0.65
N HIS A 160 14.34 -2.34 1.88
CA HIS A 160 14.74 -3.55 2.60
C HIS A 160 14.31 -4.81 1.87
N VAL A 161 13.07 -4.88 1.38
CA VAL A 161 12.59 -6.01 0.57
C VAL A 161 13.44 -6.18 -0.69
N ALA A 162 13.75 -5.10 -1.41
CA ALA A 162 14.58 -5.14 -2.60
C ALA A 162 16.03 -5.61 -2.30
N LYS A 163 16.61 -5.13 -1.19
CA LYS A 163 17.94 -5.51 -0.73
C LYS A 163 18.01 -7.00 -0.37
N GLU A 164 17.07 -7.47 0.45
CA GLU A 164 16.99 -8.88 0.85
C GLU A 164 16.73 -9.79 -0.37
N ARG A 165 15.97 -9.31 -1.38
CA ARG A 165 15.67 -10.07 -2.58
C ARG A 165 16.91 -10.36 -3.45
N ILE A 166 18.00 -9.61 -3.29
CA ILE A 166 19.25 -9.86 -4.02
C ILE A 166 19.83 -11.22 -3.62
N SER A 167 19.82 -11.54 -2.33
CA SER A 167 20.40 -12.77 -1.75
C SER A 167 19.39 -13.91 -1.52
N SER A 168 18.08 -13.59 -1.44
CA SER A 168 17.03 -14.60 -1.23
C SER A 168 16.70 -15.35 -2.51
N ALA A 169 16.38 -16.63 -2.40
CA ALA A 169 15.96 -17.47 -3.53
C ALA A 169 14.57 -17.03 -4.05
N THR A 170 13.66 -16.68 -3.15
CA THR A 170 12.28 -16.31 -3.48
C THR A 170 11.93 -14.90 -2.99
N ALA A 171 10.83 -14.32 -3.51
CA ALA A 171 10.34 -13.03 -3.05
C ALA A 171 9.75 -13.12 -1.63
N GLU A 172 9.14 -14.25 -1.29
CA GLU A 172 8.56 -14.53 0.01
C GLU A 172 9.64 -14.55 1.10
N GLU A 173 10.77 -15.21 0.83
CA GLU A 173 11.92 -15.19 1.74
C GLU A 173 12.49 -13.79 1.94
N ALA A 174 12.52 -12.97 0.88
CA ALA A 174 12.98 -11.60 0.97
C ALA A 174 12.06 -10.73 1.85
N VAL A 175 10.74 -10.87 1.67
CA VAL A 175 9.75 -10.18 2.52
C VAL A 175 9.92 -10.61 3.98
N LEU A 176 10.03 -11.92 4.24
CA LEU A 176 10.22 -12.45 5.58
C LEU A 176 11.53 -11.95 6.21
N ALA A 177 12.63 -11.88 5.44
CA ALA A 177 13.90 -11.36 5.90
C ALA A 177 13.83 -9.88 6.24
N ALA A 178 13.16 -9.09 5.40
CA ALA A 178 12.91 -7.67 5.65
C ALA A 178 12.08 -7.47 6.94
N MET A 179 11.01 -8.24 7.12
CA MET A 179 10.13 -8.16 8.32
C MET A 179 10.89 -8.34 9.64
N ARG A 180 11.97 -9.11 9.66
CA ARG A 180 12.78 -9.29 10.87
C ARG A 180 13.45 -7.99 11.35
N LYS A 181 13.59 -7.01 10.48
CA LYS A 181 14.19 -5.70 10.78
C LYS A 181 13.13 -4.65 11.14
N LEU A 182 11.90 -4.84 10.65
CA LEU A 182 10.83 -3.89 10.83
C LEU A 182 10.26 -3.96 12.25
N LYS A 183 10.12 -2.81 12.91
CA LYS A 183 9.47 -2.67 14.22
C LYS A 183 8.31 -1.70 14.07
N GLY A 184 7.11 -2.12 14.51
CA GLY A 184 5.90 -1.30 14.45
C GLY A 184 4.67 -2.12 14.14
N ALA A 185 3.58 -1.42 13.90
CA ALA A 185 2.30 -2.00 13.52
C ALA A 185 2.10 -1.83 12.00
N TYR A 186 2.00 -2.92 11.26
CA TYR A 186 1.86 -2.85 9.81
C TYR A 186 1.11 -4.03 9.19
N SER A 187 0.44 -3.75 8.07
CA SER A 187 0.07 -4.74 7.08
C SER A 187 0.58 -4.31 5.71
N LEU A 188 1.14 -5.25 4.97
CA LEU A 188 1.81 -5.02 3.70
C LEU A 188 1.19 -5.89 2.61
N ILE A 189 1.06 -5.30 1.42
CA ILE A 189 0.86 -6.08 0.20
C ILE A 189 2.02 -5.77 -0.72
N VAL A 190 2.81 -6.80 -1.00
CA VAL A 190 3.98 -6.72 -1.87
C VAL A 190 3.65 -7.46 -3.17
N MET A 191 3.76 -6.76 -4.29
CA MET A 191 3.49 -7.33 -5.61
C MET A 191 4.76 -7.31 -6.47
N SER A 192 5.14 -8.44 -7.01
CA SER A 192 6.01 -8.54 -8.19
C SER A 192 5.13 -8.71 -9.42
N PRO A 193 5.67 -8.67 -10.65
CA PRO A 193 4.87 -8.91 -11.85
C PRO A 193 4.11 -10.25 -11.88
N ARG A 194 4.43 -11.19 -10.98
CA ARG A 194 3.85 -12.56 -10.99
C ARG A 194 3.42 -13.09 -9.63
N LYS A 195 3.64 -12.35 -8.54
CA LYS A 195 3.32 -12.79 -7.17
C LYS A 195 2.70 -11.66 -6.39
N LEU A 196 1.69 -12.01 -5.62
CA LEU A 196 1.06 -11.16 -4.62
C LEU A 196 1.34 -11.77 -3.25
N ILE A 197 1.94 -10.99 -2.35
CA ILE A 197 2.37 -11.44 -1.03
C ILE A 197 1.73 -10.53 -0.01
N GLY A 198 0.95 -11.09 0.90
CA GLY A 198 0.46 -10.40 2.10
C GLY A 198 1.37 -10.69 3.28
N ALA A 199 1.67 -9.66 4.06
CA ALA A 199 2.44 -9.77 5.29
C ALA A 199 1.89 -8.82 6.35
N ARG A 200 1.95 -9.20 7.61
CA ARG A 200 1.53 -8.34 8.73
C ARG A 200 2.50 -8.45 9.90
N ASP A 201 2.48 -7.46 10.76
CA ASP A 201 3.33 -7.42 11.95
C ASP A 201 3.13 -8.66 12.84
N PRO A 202 4.16 -9.06 13.62
CA PRO A 202 4.11 -10.29 14.43
C PRO A 202 3.01 -10.30 15.49
N PHE A 203 2.53 -9.12 15.91
CA PHE A 203 1.50 -8.97 16.92
C PHE A 203 0.10 -8.86 16.33
N GLY A 204 0.01 -8.66 15.00
CA GLY A 204 -1.23 -8.54 14.30
C GLY A 204 -2.03 -7.27 14.62
N PHE A 205 -1.36 -6.15 14.90
CA PHE A 205 -2.02 -4.88 15.20
C PHE A 205 -2.82 -4.33 14.01
N ARG A 206 -2.25 -4.39 12.79
CA ARG A 206 -2.98 -3.94 11.61
C ARG A 206 -3.70 -5.12 10.96
N PRO A 207 -5.00 -4.94 10.58
CA PRO A 207 -5.76 -6.02 9.98
C PRO A 207 -5.26 -6.34 8.56
N LEU A 208 -5.28 -7.63 8.22
CA LEU A 208 -5.11 -8.13 6.87
C LEU A 208 -5.93 -9.40 6.72
N CYS A 209 -6.92 -9.35 5.83
CA CYS A 209 -7.84 -10.44 5.55
C CYS A 209 -7.52 -11.08 4.21
N ILE A 210 -7.77 -12.38 4.11
CA ILE A 210 -7.72 -13.13 2.85
C ILE A 210 -9.14 -13.47 2.46
N GLY A 211 -9.53 -13.13 1.22
CA GLY A 211 -10.80 -13.50 0.62
C GLY A 211 -10.60 -14.33 -0.65
N LYS A 212 -11.63 -15.08 -1.02
CA LYS A 212 -11.67 -15.83 -2.28
C LYS A 212 -13.06 -15.73 -2.90
N ARG A 213 -13.11 -15.51 -4.21
CA ARG A 213 -14.33 -15.62 -5.03
C ARG A 213 -13.93 -16.27 -6.35
N ASP A 214 -14.50 -17.43 -6.63
CA ASP A 214 -14.15 -18.26 -7.78
C ASP A 214 -12.63 -18.52 -7.80
N ASN A 215 -11.93 -18.17 -8.87
CA ASN A 215 -10.48 -18.28 -9.00
C ASN A 215 -9.73 -16.99 -8.68
N THR A 216 -10.40 -15.98 -8.08
CA THR A 216 -9.78 -14.73 -7.65
C THR A 216 -9.55 -14.73 -6.16
N TYR A 217 -8.32 -14.40 -5.75
CA TYR A 217 -7.93 -14.23 -4.35
C TYR A 217 -7.72 -12.75 -4.04
N PHE A 218 -8.09 -12.37 -2.82
CA PHE A 218 -8.00 -11.00 -2.31
C PHE A 218 -7.19 -10.93 -1.03
N LEU A 219 -6.42 -9.84 -0.90
CA LEU A 219 -5.79 -9.42 0.34
C LEU A 219 -6.31 -8.02 0.67
N THR A 220 -6.81 -7.79 1.86
CA THR A 220 -7.43 -6.49 2.18
C THR A 220 -7.36 -6.15 3.66
N SER A 221 -7.37 -4.87 3.98
CA SER A 221 -7.48 -4.37 5.35
C SER A 221 -8.82 -4.73 6.00
N GLU A 222 -9.92 -4.81 5.20
CA GLU A 222 -11.25 -5.11 5.72
C GLU A 222 -12.02 -6.04 4.79
N THR A 223 -12.83 -6.92 5.39
CA THR A 223 -13.67 -7.86 4.63
C THR A 223 -14.76 -7.19 3.83
N VAL A 224 -15.25 -6.02 4.26
CA VAL A 224 -16.28 -5.24 3.56
C VAL A 224 -15.88 -4.94 2.11
N SER A 225 -14.61 -4.73 1.85
CA SER A 225 -14.10 -4.35 0.54
C SER A 225 -14.26 -5.43 -0.54
N TYR A 226 -14.31 -6.72 -0.18
CA TYR A 226 -14.59 -7.78 -1.15
C TYR A 226 -16.02 -8.32 -1.05
N THR A 227 -16.73 -8.12 0.06
CA THR A 227 -18.14 -8.52 0.18
C THR A 227 -19.06 -7.62 -0.65
N HIS A 228 -18.74 -6.32 -0.76
CA HIS A 228 -19.45 -5.39 -1.65
C HIS A 228 -19.17 -5.60 -3.14
N LEU A 229 -18.15 -6.36 -3.50
CA LEU A 229 -17.92 -6.79 -4.89
C LEU A 229 -18.93 -7.83 -5.38
N THR A 230 -19.74 -8.38 -4.50
CA THR A 230 -20.92 -9.18 -4.81
C THR A 230 -22.16 -8.31 -4.96
N LEU A 231 -22.14 -7.28 -5.79
CA LEU A 231 -23.39 -6.64 -6.20
C LEU A 231 -24.27 -7.69 -6.86
N PRO A 232 -25.54 -7.83 -6.43
CA PRO A 232 -26.45 -8.74 -7.07
C PRO A 232 -26.68 -8.27 -8.50
N THR A 233 -26.01 -8.90 -9.45
CA THR A 233 -26.32 -8.75 -10.87
C THR A 233 -27.62 -9.47 -11.19
N LYS A 234 -28.70 -9.08 -10.53
CA LYS A 234 -30.06 -9.39 -10.94
C LYS A 234 -31.01 -8.42 -10.24
N LEU A 235 -31.26 -7.34 -10.88
CA LEU A 235 -32.58 -6.75 -10.85
C LEU A 235 -33.34 -7.23 -12.08
#